data_0444d65d815792e94552e17c4d1325f9
#
_entry.id   0444d65d815792e94552e17c4d1325f9
#
_cell.length_a   1.000
_cell.length_b   1.000
_cell.length_c   1.000
_cell.angle_alpha   90.00
_cell.angle_beta   90.00
_cell.angle_gamma   90.00
#
_symmetry.space_group_name_H-M   'P 1'
#
loop_
_entity.id
_entity.type
_entity.pdbx_description
1 polymer ?
#
loop_
_entity_poly.entity_id
_entity_poly.type
_entity_poly.pdbx_seq_one_letter_code
_entity_poly.pdbx_strand_id
1 'polypeptide(L)'
;METVTAPKTRVLCGMSGGVDSSATAALLLDQGYEVVGVTLKLWPQDCVSRAEDKCCGPQAVMDARSVCHNLGIRYYLIDEADDFQKHVIQYFADEYKAGRTPNPCVMCNEHLKFGRLIERADQLGADKIATGHFARVEQNSETGRYHLLRGRDERKDQTYFLFSLRQDQLSRAMFPLGEKTKDDTRDVARHCNLK
;
A
#
# COMPACT_ATOMS: atom_id res chain seq x y z
N MET A 1 11.63 -21.18 -32.02
CA MET A 1 12.40 -20.90 -30.79
C MET A 1 11.50 -20.03 -29.91
N GLU A 2 10.83 -20.66 -28.95
CA GLU A 2 10.06 -19.89 -27.93
C GLU A 2 11.08 -19.20 -27.04
N THR A 3 11.07 -17.87 -27.03
CA THR A 3 11.83 -17.09 -26.10
C THR A 3 11.21 -17.29 -24.71
N VAL A 4 11.85 -18.10 -23.88
CA VAL A 4 11.54 -18.21 -22.47
C VAL A 4 11.88 -16.86 -21.85
N THR A 5 10.90 -15.97 -21.75
CA THR A 5 11.02 -14.73 -20.99
C THR A 5 11.19 -15.10 -19.52
N ALA A 6 12.22 -14.54 -18.86
CA ALA A 6 12.40 -14.72 -17.43
C ALA A 6 11.10 -14.39 -16.68
N PRO A 7 10.76 -15.13 -15.61
CA PRO A 7 9.53 -14.85 -14.86
C PRO A 7 9.56 -13.40 -14.36
N LYS A 8 8.48 -12.68 -14.65
CA LYS A 8 8.34 -11.30 -14.19
C LYS A 8 8.21 -11.28 -12.65
N THR A 9 8.94 -10.40 -12.00
CA THR A 9 8.76 -10.15 -10.56
C THR A 9 7.30 -9.77 -10.29
N ARG A 10 6.64 -10.53 -9.43
CA ARG A 10 5.24 -10.27 -9.04
C ARG A 10 5.19 -9.32 -7.87
N VAL A 11 4.35 -8.29 -7.96
CA VAL A 11 4.17 -7.26 -6.94
C VAL A 11 2.72 -7.22 -6.50
N LEU A 12 2.49 -7.36 -5.20
CA LEU A 12 1.18 -7.17 -4.59
C LEU A 12 0.99 -5.69 -4.26
N CYS A 13 0.10 -5.01 -4.97
CA CYS A 13 -0.16 -3.58 -4.82
C CYS A 13 -1.36 -3.32 -3.93
N GLY A 14 -1.15 -2.60 -2.82
CA GLY A 14 -2.22 -2.14 -1.93
C GLY A 14 -3.07 -1.06 -2.60
N MET A 15 -4.35 -1.38 -2.86
CA MET A 15 -5.31 -0.53 -3.55
C MET A 15 -6.30 0.08 -2.55
N SER A 16 -6.31 1.40 -2.43
CA SER A 16 -7.23 2.13 -1.53
C SER A 16 -8.40 2.79 -2.27
N GLY A 17 -8.47 2.65 -3.59
CA GLY A 17 -9.45 3.37 -4.43
C GLY A 17 -9.08 4.83 -4.71
N GLY A 18 -8.01 5.35 -4.11
CA GLY A 18 -7.53 6.71 -4.34
C GLY A 18 -6.50 6.81 -5.46
N VAL A 19 -6.29 8.04 -5.96
CA VAL A 19 -5.36 8.37 -7.05
C VAL A 19 -3.96 7.80 -6.83
N ASP A 20 -3.43 7.86 -5.59
CA ASP A 20 -2.06 7.45 -5.31
C ASP A 20 -1.84 5.93 -5.50
N SER A 21 -2.76 5.11 -4.99
CA SER A 21 -2.69 3.66 -5.20
C SER A 21 -2.91 3.27 -6.66
N SER A 22 -3.78 3.98 -7.36
CA SER A 22 -4.05 3.76 -8.78
C SER A 22 -2.84 4.08 -9.64
N ALA A 23 -2.20 5.24 -9.41
CA ALA A 23 -0.97 5.63 -10.10
C ALA A 23 0.19 4.67 -9.78
N THR A 24 0.28 4.18 -8.52
CA THR A 24 1.26 3.17 -8.13
C THR A 24 1.13 1.91 -8.97
N ALA A 25 -0.07 1.37 -9.13
CA ALA A 25 -0.31 0.17 -9.93
C ALA A 25 0.05 0.39 -11.41
N ALA A 26 -0.33 1.54 -11.97
CA ALA A 26 -0.01 1.90 -13.35
C ALA A 26 1.51 2.02 -13.59
N LEU A 27 2.24 2.69 -12.69
CA LEU A 27 3.70 2.81 -12.77
C LEU A 27 4.41 1.46 -12.70
N LEU A 28 3.95 0.54 -11.87
CA LEU A 28 4.52 -0.80 -11.78
C LEU A 28 4.29 -1.60 -13.07
N LEU A 29 3.12 -1.49 -13.68
CA LEU A 29 2.84 -2.12 -14.98
C LEU A 29 3.74 -1.57 -16.08
N ASP A 30 3.92 -0.23 -16.13
CA ASP A 30 4.80 0.43 -17.09
C ASP A 30 6.27 -0.01 -16.93
N GLN A 31 6.69 -0.27 -15.69
CA GLN A 31 8.00 -0.83 -15.36
C GLN A 31 8.12 -2.34 -15.67
N GLY A 32 7.06 -2.99 -16.14
CA GLY A 32 7.06 -4.38 -16.60
C GLY A 32 6.83 -5.43 -15.50
N TYR A 33 6.45 -5.03 -14.28
CA TYR A 33 6.10 -5.96 -13.21
C TYR A 33 4.79 -6.71 -13.50
N GLU A 34 4.64 -7.91 -12.93
CA GLU A 34 3.34 -8.57 -12.82
C GLU A 34 2.63 -8.01 -11.56
N VAL A 35 1.57 -7.22 -11.76
CA VAL A 35 0.87 -6.54 -10.65
C VAL A 35 -0.40 -7.28 -10.28
N VAL A 36 -0.62 -7.45 -8.97
CA VAL A 36 -1.87 -7.97 -8.39
C VAL A 36 -2.39 -6.93 -7.40
N GLY A 37 -3.61 -6.44 -7.60
CA GLY A 37 -4.24 -5.47 -6.72
C GLY A 37 -4.89 -6.13 -5.50
N VAL A 38 -4.70 -5.54 -4.32
CA VAL A 38 -5.34 -5.99 -3.07
C VAL A 38 -5.89 -4.82 -2.29
N THR A 39 -7.13 -4.93 -1.85
CA THR A 39 -7.70 -4.05 -0.82
C THR A 39 -7.88 -4.83 0.48
N LEU A 40 -7.37 -4.29 1.58
CA LEU A 40 -7.65 -4.80 2.91
C LEU A 40 -8.95 -4.16 3.40
N LYS A 41 -9.99 -4.96 3.64
CA LYS A 41 -11.22 -4.52 4.28
C LYS A 41 -10.96 -4.45 5.78
N LEU A 42 -10.95 -3.24 6.32
CA LEU A 42 -10.57 -2.96 7.70
C LEU A 42 -11.76 -2.76 8.64
N TRP A 43 -12.93 -2.42 8.11
CA TRP A 43 -14.11 -2.11 8.90
C TRP A 43 -15.18 -3.20 8.74
N PRO A 44 -15.84 -3.61 9.84
CA PRO A 44 -17.03 -4.44 9.77
C PRO A 44 -18.12 -3.78 8.90
N GLN A 45 -18.89 -4.61 8.20
CA GLN A 45 -19.91 -4.14 7.25
C GLN A 45 -21.00 -3.26 7.92
N ASP A 46 -21.25 -3.50 9.20
CA ASP A 46 -22.27 -2.79 9.98
C ASP A 46 -21.85 -1.38 10.44
N CYS A 47 -20.57 -1.05 10.36
CA CYS A 47 -20.03 0.26 10.73
C CYS A 47 -19.99 1.27 9.57
N VAL A 48 -20.35 0.85 8.37
CA VAL A 48 -20.15 1.59 7.12
C VAL A 48 -21.03 2.83 6.99
N SER A 49 -22.13 2.92 7.73
CA SER A 49 -23.06 4.06 7.66
C SER A 49 -22.54 5.37 8.28
N ARG A 50 -21.37 5.35 8.94
CA ARG A 50 -20.75 6.53 9.58
C ARG A 50 -19.32 6.82 9.13
N ALA A 51 -18.69 5.91 8.40
CA ALA A 51 -17.35 6.10 7.86
C ALA A 51 -17.43 6.62 6.43
N GLU A 52 -18.06 7.77 6.26
CA GLU A 52 -17.97 8.50 5.01
C GLU A 52 -16.50 8.76 4.70
N ASP A 53 -16.01 8.13 3.65
CA ASP A 53 -15.01 8.62 2.73
C ASP A 53 -13.51 8.47 2.96
N LYS A 54 -12.95 7.83 3.97
CA LYS A 54 -11.48 8.01 4.10
C LYS A 54 -10.57 6.79 4.13
N CYS A 55 -11.00 5.61 4.45
CA CYS A 55 -10.19 4.39 4.35
C CYS A 55 -11.06 3.15 4.19
N CYS A 56 -11.05 2.52 3.00
CA CYS A 56 -11.62 1.19 2.76
C CYS A 56 -13.15 1.05 2.93
N GLY A 57 -13.91 2.13 2.73
CA GLY A 57 -15.37 2.07 2.62
C GLY A 57 -15.82 1.36 1.32
N PRO A 58 -17.12 0.98 1.18
CA PRO A 58 -17.61 0.26 0.01
C PRO A 58 -17.30 0.95 -1.32
N GLN A 59 -17.38 2.29 -1.37
CA GLN A 59 -17.06 3.04 -2.57
C GLN A 59 -15.57 2.92 -2.93
N ALA A 60 -14.69 3.01 -1.96
CA ALA A 60 -13.24 2.85 -2.16
C ALA A 60 -12.89 1.45 -2.71
N VAL A 61 -13.58 0.40 -2.23
CA VAL A 61 -13.45 -0.97 -2.75
C VAL A 61 -13.92 -1.06 -4.20
N MET A 62 -15.06 -0.44 -4.53
CA MET A 62 -15.57 -0.40 -5.91
C MET A 62 -14.62 0.36 -6.84
N ASP A 63 -14.11 1.50 -6.40
CA ASP A 63 -13.14 2.29 -7.18
C ASP A 63 -11.83 1.51 -7.40
N ALA A 64 -11.28 0.88 -6.36
CA ALA A 64 -10.10 0.03 -6.47
C ALA A 64 -10.30 -1.13 -7.45
N ARG A 65 -11.46 -1.80 -7.38
CA ARG A 65 -11.82 -2.88 -8.29
C ARG A 65 -11.93 -2.40 -9.74
N SER A 66 -12.58 -1.24 -9.94
CA SER A 66 -12.71 -0.62 -11.28
C SER A 66 -11.35 -0.27 -11.87
N VAL A 67 -10.46 0.33 -11.07
CA VAL A 67 -9.08 0.63 -11.51
C VAL A 67 -8.33 -0.63 -11.90
N CYS A 68 -8.38 -1.69 -11.09
CA CYS A 68 -7.73 -2.95 -11.40
C CYS A 68 -8.29 -3.58 -12.69
N HIS A 69 -9.60 -3.51 -12.91
CA HIS A 69 -10.24 -3.98 -14.13
C HIS A 69 -9.73 -3.19 -15.36
N ASN A 70 -9.69 -1.86 -15.27
CA ASN A 70 -9.22 -1.00 -16.35
C ASN A 70 -7.74 -1.23 -16.69
N LEU A 71 -6.92 -1.53 -15.68
CA LEU A 71 -5.51 -1.87 -15.85
C LEU A 71 -5.27 -3.33 -16.28
N GLY A 72 -6.32 -4.17 -16.35
CA GLY A 72 -6.20 -5.58 -16.73
C GLY A 72 -5.48 -6.44 -15.69
N ILE A 73 -5.48 -6.05 -14.41
CA ILE A 73 -4.81 -6.78 -13.32
C ILE A 73 -5.83 -7.51 -12.43
N ARG A 74 -5.37 -8.63 -11.84
CA ARG A 74 -6.16 -9.37 -10.86
C ARG A 74 -6.39 -8.53 -9.62
N TYR A 75 -7.56 -8.66 -8.98
CA TYR A 75 -7.93 -7.94 -7.79
C TYR A 75 -8.48 -8.87 -6.71
N TYR A 76 -8.04 -8.66 -5.46
CA TYR A 76 -8.54 -9.37 -4.29
C TYR A 76 -8.99 -8.39 -3.21
N LEU A 77 -10.12 -8.70 -2.59
CA LEU A 77 -10.59 -8.05 -1.36
C LEU A 77 -10.35 -9.04 -0.21
N ILE A 78 -9.56 -8.63 0.77
CA ILE A 78 -9.19 -9.47 1.90
C ILE A 78 -9.74 -8.84 3.18
N ASP A 79 -10.49 -9.61 3.96
CA ASP A 79 -11.04 -9.16 5.23
C ASP A 79 -9.96 -9.27 6.33
N GLU A 80 -9.60 -8.14 6.90
CA GLU A 80 -8.64 -8.00 8.00
C GLU A 80 -9.25 -7.14 9.12
N ALA A 81 -10.58 -7.13 9.25
CA ALA A 81 -11.29 -6.32 10.24
C ALA A 81 -10.93 -6.70 11.67
N ASP A 82 -10.75 -7.99 11.97
CA ASP A 82 -10.39 -8.47 13.31
C ASP A 82 -8.98 -8.01 13.71
N ASP A 83 -8.02 -8.12 12.79
CA ASP A 83 -6.65 -7.65 13.04
C ASP A 83 -6.60 -6.12 13.16
N PHE A 84 -7.39 -5.40 12.37
CA PHE A 84 -7.53 -3.95 12.50
C PHE A 84 -8.11 -3.57 13.86
N GLN A 85 -9.17 -4.23 14.28
CA GLN A 85 -9.78 -4.02 15.61
C GLN A 85 -8.76 -4.24 16.72
N LYS A 86 -8.00 -5.33 16.65
CA LYS A 86 -7.03 -5.72 17.68
C LYS A 86 -5.81 -4.78 17.73
N HIS A 87 -5.18 -4.54 16.58
CA HIS A 87 -3.87 -3.87 16.53
C HIS A 87 -3.95 -2.36 16.37
N VAL A 88 -5.08 -1.84 15.88
CA VAL A 88 -5.23 -0.40 15.64
C VAL A 88 -6.25 0.22 16.57
N ILE A 89 -7.48 -0.31 16.61
CA ILE A 89 -8.56 0.33 17.37
C ILE A 89 -8.37 0.13 18.87
N GLN A 90 -8.08 -1.11 19.31
CA GLN A 90 -7.85 -1.39 20.72
C GLN A 90 -6.63 -0.64 21.24
N TYR A 91 -5.50 -0.66 20.50
CA TYR A 91 -4.32 0.13 20.81
C TYR A 91 -4.66 1.61 20.98
N PHE A 92 -5.39 2.19 20.02
CA PHE A 92 -5.80 3.59 20.07
C PHE A 92 -6.59 3.92 21.35
N ALA A 93 -7.57 3.08 21.69
CA ALA A 93 -8.39 3.25 22.87
C ALA A 93 -7.56 3.15 24.17
N ASP A 94 -6.64 2.20 24.26
CA ASP A 94 -5.84 1.97 25.46
C ASP A 94 -4.80 3.07 25.70
N GLU A 95 -4.18 3.58 24.63
CA GLU A 95 -3.27 4.75 24.71
C GLU A 95 -4.00 6.01 25.20
N TYR A 96 -5.20 6.28 24.67
CA TYR A 96 -6.01 7.42 25.15
C TYR A 96 -6.42 7.28 26.62
N LYS A 97 -6.84 6.09 27.04
CA LYS A 97 -7.16 5.82 28.47
C LYS A 97 -5.94 6.02 29.35
N ALA A 98 -4.75 5.74 28.85
CA ALA A 98 -3.49 5.96 29.56
C ALA A 98 -2.96 7.39 29.49
N GLY A 99 -3.71 8.34 28.91
CA GLY A 99 -3.33 9.75 28.78
C GLY A 99 -2.25 10.02 27.73
N ARG A 100 -2.01 9.10 26.81
CA ARG A 100 -1.03 9.26 25.71
C ARG A 100 -1.75 9.57 24.39
N THR A 101 -1.01 10.14 23.44
CA THR A 101 -1.54 10.45 22.10
C THR A 101 -1.06 9.37 21.10
N PRO A 102 -1.92 8.42 20.74
CA PRO A 102 -1.55 7.35 19.81
C PRO A 102 -1.51 7.82 18.35
N ASN A 103 -0.74 7.09 17.52
CA ASN A 103 -0.78 7.25 16.09
C ASN A 103 -1.29 5.96 15.42
N PRO A 104 -2.60 5.86 15.13
CA PRO A 104 -3.19 4.67 14.54
C PRO A 104 -2.66 4.36 13.13
N CYS A 105 -2.21 5.39 12.38
CA CYS A 105 -1.65 5.19 11.04
C CYS A 105 -0.32 4.43 11.07
N VAL A 106 0.52 4.66 12.08
CA VAL A 106 1.76 3.91 12.28
C VAL A 106 1.44 2.44 12.53
N MET A 107 0.53 2.14 13.44
CA MET A 107 0.10 0.77 13.75
C MET A 107 -0.52 0.06 12.53
N CYS A 108 -1.37 0.76 11.79
CA CYS A 108 -1.95 0.23 10.55
C CYS A 108 -0.87 -0.09 9.50
N ASN A 109 0.12 0.76 9.33
CA ASN A 109 1.22 0.49 8.42
C ASN A 109 2.04 -0.72 8.89
N GLU A 110 2.44 -0.76 10.15
CA GLU A 110 3.30 -1.82 10.70
C GLU A 110 2.64 -3.20 10.66
N HIS A 111 1.41 -3.30 11.15
CA HIS A 111 0.75 -4.59 11.36
C HIS A 111 -0.05 -5.06 10.15
N LEU A 112 -0.75 -4.16 9.46
CA LEU A 112 -1.61 -4.56 8.36
C LEU A 112 -0.95 -4.39 6.99
N LYS A 113 -0.52 -3.17 6.62
CA LYS A 113 0.01 -2.93 5.29
C LYS A 113 1.39 -3.56 5.05
N PHE A 114 2.23 -3.64 6.08
CA PHE A 114 3.56 -4.25 5.99
C PHE A 114 3.71 -5.49 6.87
N GLY A 115 2.66 -5.92 7.54
CA GLY A 115 2.52 -7.21 8.19
C GLY A 115 1.66 -8.14 7.33
N ARG A 116 0.34 -8.00 7.45
CA ARG A 116 -0.64 -8.89 6.79
C ARG A 116 -0.51 -8.88 5.26
N LEU A 117 -0.25 -7.72 4.63
CA LEU A 117 -0.11 -7.67 3.18
C LEU A 117 1.12 -8.47 2.70
N ILE A 118 2.21 -8.52 3.48
CA ILE A 118 3.37 -9.37 3.17
C ILE A 118 3.00 -10.85 3.27
N GLU A 119 2.29 -11.26 4.32
CA GLU A 119 1.79 -12.64 4.45
C GLU A 119 0.89 -13.04 3.27
N ARG A 120 0.04 -12.13 2.80
CA ARG A 120 -0.80 -12.35 1.62
C ARG A 120 0.02 -12.38 0.33
N ALA A 121 1.09 -11.60 0.25
CA ALA A 121 2.02 -11.65 -0.86
C ALA A 121 2.67 -13.04 -0.98
N ASP A 122 3.11 -13.62 0.14
CA ASP A 122 3.68 -14.97 0.17
C ASP A 122 2.66 -16.03 -0.30
N GLN A 123 1.40 -15.93 0.16
CA GLN A 123 0.32 -16.84 -0.26
C GLN A 123 -0.03 -16.73 -1.74
N LEU A 124 0.12 -15.54 -2.34
CA LEU A 124 -0.15 -15.27 -3.74
C LEU A 124 1.11 -15.40 -4.63
N GLY A 125 2.23 -15.82 -4.06
CA GLY A 125 3.51 -15.97 -4.76
C GLY A 125 4.05 -14.64 -5.27
N ALA A 126 3.86 -13.54 -4.54
CA ALA A 126 4.40 -12.24 -4.89
C ALA A 126 5.71 -11.96 -4.13
N ASP A 127 6.71 -11.46 -4.87
CA ASP A 127 8.05 -11.20 -4.34
C ASP A 127 8.12 -9.92 -3.53
N LYS A 128 7.30 -8.94 -3.90
CA LYS A 128 7.29 -7.59 -3.34
C LYS A 128 5.86 -7.13 -3.03
N ILE A 129 5.77 -6.14 -2.17
CA ILE A 129 4.54 -5.38 -1.94
C ILE A 129 4.76 -3.92 -2.32
N ALA A 130 3.73 -3.25 -2.83
CA ALA A 130 3.78 -1.84 -3.16
C ALA A 130 2.60 -1.09 -2.56
N THR A 131 2.85 0.16 -2.19
CA THR A 131 1.82 1.06 -1.67
C THR A 131 2.02 2.47 -2.22
N GLY A 132 0.95 3.27 -2.23
CA GLY A 132 0.95 4.66 -2.68
C GLY A 132 1.56 5.66 -1.70
N HIS A 133 2.52 5.26 -0.87
CA HIS A 133 3.19 6.19 0.03
C HIS A 133 4.26 7.01 -0.70
N PHE A 134 4.33 8.28 -0.37
CA PHE A 134 5.42 9.19 -0.77
C PHE A 134 6.61 9.00 0.19
N ALA A 135 7.37 7.96 -0.05
CA ALA A 135 8.60 7.59 0.65
C ALA A 135 9.52 6.86 -0.32
N ARG A 136 10.79 6.67 0.04
CA ARG A 136 11.74 5.88 -0.74
C ARG A 136 12.38 4.82 0.13
N VAL A 137 12.78 3.72 -0.50
CA VAL A 137 13.55 2.66 0.14
C VAL A 137 14.75 2.35 -0.76
N GLU A 138 15.93 2.33 -0.17
CA GLU A 138 17.18 2.04 -0.86
C GLU A 138 17.98 1.02 -0.06
N GLN A 139 18.64 0.10 -0.76
CA GLN A 139 19.56 -0.84 -0.12
C GLN A 139 20.98 -0.26 -0.16
N ASN A 140 21.61 -0.14 0.99
CA ASN A 140 23.01 0.22 1.08
C ASN A 140 23.87 -0.96 0.59
N SER A 141 24.68 -0.73 -0.43
CA SER A 141 25.49 -1.78 -1.09
C SER A 141 26.60 -2.35 -0.21
N GLU A 142 27.10 -1.59 0.77
CA GLU A 142 28.19 -2.01 1.64
C GLU A 142 27.68 -2.87 2.81
N THR A 143 26.54 -2.46 3.40
CA THR A 143 26.01 -3.09 4.60
C THR A 143 24.86 -4.07 4.33
N GLY A 144 24.30 -4.03 3.11
CA GLY A 144 23.10 -4.78 2.73
C GLY A 144 21.82 -4.30 3.40
N ARG A 145 21.87 -3.28 4.27
CA ARG A 145 20.72 -2.76 5.01
C ARG A 145 19.85 -1.87 4.12
N TYR A 146 18.55 -1.92 4.37
CA TYR A 146 17.58 -1.05 3.72
C TYR A 146 17.39 0.23 4.53
N HIS A 147 17.42 1.37 3.85
CA HIS A 147 17.19 2.69 4.40
C HIS A 147 15.84 3.20 3.94
N LEU A 148 15.04 3.69 4.87
CA LEU A 148 13.82 4.44 4.58
C LEU A 148 14.22 5.92 4.40
N LEU A 149 13.92 6.49 3.25
CA LEU A 149 14.28 7.85 2.86
C LEU A 149 13.03 8.67 2.58
N ARG A 150 13.14 9.98 2.77
CA ARG A 150 12.05 10.91 2.45
C ARG A 150 11.68 10.85 0.97
N GLY A 151 10.40 11.03 0.69
CA GLY A 151 9.91 11.22 -0.66
C GLY A 151 10.44 12.52 -1.27
N ARG A 152 10.50 12.58 -2.61
CA ARG A 152 10.93 13.78 -3.34
C ARG A 152 10.00 14.98 -3.11
N ASP A 153 8.71 14.73 -2.98
CA ASP A 153 7.73 15.76 -2.61
C ASP A 153 7.72 15.93 -1.08
N GLU A 154 8.48 16.88 -0.58
CA GLU A 154 8.59 17.17 0.87
C GLU A 154 7.25 17.51 1.51
N ARG A 155 6.29 18.08 0.74
CA ARG A 155 4.95 18.44 1.24
C ARG A 155 4.06 17.22 1.41
N LYS A 156 4.43 16.10 0.78
CA LYS A 156 3.69 14.83 0.79
C LYS A 156 4.46 13.71 1.46
N ASP A 157 5.65 13.97 1.97
CA ASP A 157 6.46 12.98 2.66
C ASP A 157 5.67 12.24 3.75
N GLN A 158 5.74 10.92 3.71
CA GLN A 158 5.00 10.03 4.62
C GLN A 158 5.92 9.09 5.41
N THR A 159 7.23 9.34 5.40
CA THR A 159 8.21 8.51 6.12
C THR A 159 7.93 8.45 7.62
N TYR A 160 7.38 9.52 8.20
CA TYR A 160 6.96 9.52 9.60
C TYR A 160 6.00 8.38 9.94
N PHE A 161 5.11 8.00 9.02
CA PHE A 161 4.15 6.91 9.27
C PHE A 161 4.73 5.51 9.02
N LEU A 162 5.99 5.43 8.58
CA LEU A 162 6.68 4.20 8.19
C LEU A 162 7.94 3.92 9.02
N PHE A 163 8.23 4.76 10.02
CA PHE A 163 9.48 4.68 10.79
C PHE A 163 9.66 3.36 11.57
N SER A 164 8.55 2.69 11.90
CA SER A 164 8.54 1.43 12.63
C SER A 164 8.83 0.20 11.76
N LEU A 165 8.93 0.36 10.43
CA LEU A 165 9.17 -0.76 9.53
C LEU A 165 10.55 -1.39 9.75
N ARG A 166 10.56 -2.72 9.89
CA ARG A 166 11.77 -3.51 10.07
C ARG A 166 12.47 -3.81 8.73
N GLN A 167 13.68 -4.31 8.82
CA GLN A 167 14.52 -4.62 7.65
C GLN A 167 13.89 -5.68 6.72
N ASP A 168 13.24 -6.70 7.28
CA ASP A 168 12.49 -7.71 6.55
C ASP A 168 11.32 -7.08 5.76
N GLN A 169 10.61 -6.15 6.35
CA GLN A 169 9.51 -5.41 5.72
C GLN A 169 10.01 -4.44 4.65
N LEU A 170 11.05 -3.66 4.96
CA LEU A 170 11.65 -2.71 4.02
C LEU A 170 12.22 -3.42 2.78
N SER A 171 12.81 -4.59 2.94
CA SER A 171 13.36 -5.39 1.84
C SER A 171 12.27 -5.82 0.82
N ARG A 172 11.04 -5.96 1.27
CA ARG A 172 9.87 -6.36 0.46
C ARG A 172 9.08 -5.15 -0.06
N ALA A 173 9.25 -3.97 0.54
CA ALA A 173 8.47 -2.78 0.23
C ALA A 173 8.93 -2.07 -1.05
N MET A 174 7.97 -1.57 -1.82
CA MET A 174 8.17 -0.67 -2.96
C MET A 174 7.28 0.56 -2.82
N PHE A 175 7.85 1.72 -3.10
CA PHE A 175 7.16 3.01 -3.06
C PHE A 175 7.34 3.75 -4.40
N PRO A 176 6.60 3.38 -5.47
CA PRO A 176 6.78 3.95 -6.80
C PRO A 176 6.56 5.46 -6.87
N LEU A 177 5.82 6.03 -5.90
CA LEU A 177 5.59 7.48 -5.81
C LEU A 177 6.72 8.24 -5.11
N GLY A 178 7.70 7.55 -4.56
CA GLY A 178 8.78 8.19 -3.79
C GLY A 178 9.59 9.21 -4.57
N GLU A 179 9.76 9.01 -5.87
CA GLU A 179 10.46 9.93 -6.78
C GLU A 179 9.51 10.88 -7.54
N LYS A 180 8.22 10.89 -7.20
CA LYS A 180 7.19 11.68 -7.88
C LYS A 180 6.69 12.81 -6.98
N THR A 181 6.29 13.91 -7.62
CA THR A 181 5.47 14.90 -6.94
C THR A 181 3.99 14.51 -6.98
N LYS A 182 3.16 15.19 -6.20
CA LYS A 182 1.71 14.96 -6.23
C LYS A 182 1.11 15.30 -7.59
N ASP A 183 1.68 16.27 -8.30
CA ASP A 183 1.22 16.65 -9.62
C ASP A 183 1.62 15.62 -10.68
N ASP A 184 2.86 15.10 -10.64
CA ASP A 184 3.28 13.96 -11.47
C ASP A 184 2.34 12.76 -11.28
N THR A 185 1.96 12.48 -10.02
CA THR A 185 1.05 11.37 -9.69
C THR A 185 -0.34 11.55 -10.31
N ARG A 186 -0.87 12.78 -10.29
CA ARG A 186 -2.15 13.11 -10.93
C ARG A 186 -2.07 12.96 -12.44
N ASP A 187 -0.94 13.35 -13.05
CA ASP A 187 -0.73 13.22 -14.48
C ASP A 187 -0.67 11.77 -14.93
N VAL A 188 0.00 10.90 -14.17
CA VAL A 188 -0.05 9.43 -14.38
C VAL A 188 -1.48 8.92 -14.35
N ALA A 189 -2.26 9.31 -13.34
CA ALA A 189 -3.65 8.88 -13.22
C ALA A 189 -4.50 9.35 -14.42
N ARG A 190 -4.36 10.60 -14.85
CA ARG A 190 -5.07 11.14 -16.03
C ARG A 190 -4.69 10.41 -17.31
N HIS A 191 -3.40 10.15 -17.54
CA HIS A 191 -2.91 9.42 -18.73
C HIS A 191 -3.49 8.02 -18.85
N CYS A 192 -3.68 7.37 -17.70
CA CYS A 192 -4.24 6.02 -17.61
C CYS A 192 -5.78 6.02 -17.50
N ASN A 193 -6.47 7.17 -17.63
CA ASN A 193 -7.92 7.33 -17.40
C ASN A 193 -8.38 6.77 -16.05
N LEU A 194 -7.56 6.93 -15.02
CA LEU A 194 -7.87 6.52 -13.65
C LEU A 194 -8.53 7.68 -12.89
N LYS A 195 -9.50 7.36 -12.03
CA LYS A 195 -10.19 8.36 -11.19
C LYS A 195 -9.31 8.82 -10.04
#